data_4e054ba7d6cb33ab6e0d288d55ab7ae0
#
_entry.id   4e054ba7d6cb33ab6e0d288d55ab7ae0
#
_cell.length_a   1.000
_cell.length_b   1.000
_cell.length_c   1.000
_cell.angle_alpha   90.00
_cell.angle_beta   90.00
_cell.angle_gamma   90.00
#
_symmetry.space_group_name_H-M   'P 1'
#
loop_
_entity.id
_entity.type
_entity.pdbx_description
1 polymer ?
#
loop_
_entity_poly.entity_id
_entity_poly.type
_entity_poly.pdbx_seq_one_letter_code
_entity_poly.pdbx_strand_id
1 'polypeptide(L)'
;MRYSVVIPVYNRPGEIDELLKTLTEVTYKSFEVLVIEDGSTNTCAHIIDRYADSLDIRYFQKENTGQGFSRNFGFKRAKGDYYVVFDSDCLIPAHYFDAVNDVIDQHNGIDCWGGPDRAHESFTPVQKAINYSMTSLFTTGGTRGNRHHIGSYHPRSFNMGISKEVFAETRGYIITRMGEDIEFSIRIQKSRFNAHLINDAFVYHKRRTSFKQFYKQLFFFGRARVNIWRFHPKELKVVHLFPLLFAVFLIYSAVGLLFNFPLSKELMMLYLVFGVVLMADAYRIEKSILVALYAAAAGFIQLTSYGLGFLREIFRANKEQGDSIINTD
;
A
#
# COMPACT_ATOMS: atom_id res chain seq x y z
N MET A 1 23.07 -11.53 10.97
CA MET A 1 22.01 -10.49 10.93
C MET A 1 20.66 -11.15 11.20
N ARG A 2 19.80 -10.56 12.03
CA ARG A 2 18.48 -11.12 12.37
C ARG A 2 17.37 -10.11 12.05
N TYR A 3 16.30 -10.59 11.41
CA TYR A 3 15.11 -9.81 11.12
C TYR A 3 13.99 -10.12 12.11
N SER A 4 13.16 -9.12 12.45
CA SER A 4 11.87 -9.29 13.12
C SER A 4 10.76 -8.92 12.15
N VAL A 5 10.03 -9.92 11.69
CA VAL A 5 8.87 -9.74 10.79
C VAL A 5 7.66 -9.40 11.63
N VAL A 6 7.06 -8.23 11.44
CA VAL A 6 5.90 -7.73 12.20
C VAL A 6 4.68 -7.70 11.29
N ILE A 7 3.64 -8.45 11.64
CA ILE A 7 2.44 -8.64 10.83
C ILE A 7 1.20 -8.23 11.65
N PRO A 8 0.61 -7.05 11.40
CA PRO A 8 -0.67 -6.69 12.00
C PRO A 8 -1.80 -7.48 11.33
N VAL A 9 -2.71 -8.04 12.14
CA VAL A 9 -3.86 -8.83 11.67
C VAL A 9 -5.15 -8.29 12.27
N TYR A 10 -6.20 -8.18 11.43
CA TYR A 10 -7.54 -7.85 11.88
C TYR A 10 -8.60 -8.60 11.06
N ASN A 11 -9.24 -9.61 11.68
CA ASN A 11 -10.28 -10.45 11.06
C ASN A 11 -9.87 -11.12 9.73
N ARG A 12 -8.63 -11.63 9.63
CA ARG A 12 -8.06 -12.19 8.38
C ARG A 12 -7.32 -13.51 8.58
N PRO A 13 -7.94 -14.53 9.23
CA PRO A 13 -7.25 -15.78 9.52
C PRO A 13 -6.78 -16.53 8.27
N GLY A 14 -7.56 -16.52 7.17
CA GLY A 14 -7.17 -17.18 5.94
C GLY A 14 -5.98 -16.52 5.23
N GLU A 15 -5.88 -15.19 5.29
CA GLU A 15 -4.78 -14.47 4.65
C GLU A 15 -3.46 -14.65 5.41
N ILE A 16 -3.51 -14.62 6.76
CA ILE A 16 -2.31 -14.87 7.58
C ILE A 16 -1.78 -16.30 7.40
N ASP A 17 -2.65 -17.29 7.21
CA ASP A 17 -2.25 -18.67 6.95
C ASP A 17 -1.41 -18.79 5.66
N GLU A 18 -1.87 -18.16 4.59
CA GLU A 18 -1.14 -18.16 3.33
C GLU A 18 0.22 -17.41 3.43
N LEU A 19 0.26 -16.27 4.14
CA LEU A 19 1.49 -15.54 4.39
C LEU A 19 2.50 -16.39 5.19
N LEU A 20 2.07 -16.98 6.31
CA LEU A 20 2.94 -17.80 7.16
C LEU A 20 3.48 -19.03 6.39
N LYS A 21 2.66 -19.65 5.54
CA LYS A 21 3.12 -20.71 4.66
C LYS A 21 4.27 -20.26 3.78
N THR A 22 4.18 -19.10 3.14
CA THR A 22 5.29 -18.59 2.29
C THR A 22 6.53 -18.27 3.12
N LEU A 23 6.39 -17.80 4.36
CA LEU A 23 7.53 -17.57 5.25
C LEU A 23 8.26 -18.87 5.65
N THR A 24 7.58 -20.01 5.68
CA THR A 24 8.27 -21.30 5.88
C THR A 24 9.16 -21.69 4.69
N GLU A 25 8.86 -21.18 3.50
CA GLU A 25 9.56 -21.47 2.25
C GLU A 25 10.73 -20.52 1.97
N VAL A 26 10.87 -19.43 2.75
CA VAL A 26 11.97 -18.46 2.61
C VAL A 26 13.32 -19.16 2.87
N THR A 27 14.30 -18.91 2.02
CA THR A 27 15.65 -19.53 2.07
C THR A 27 16.45 -19.10 3.29
N TYR A 28 16.48 -17.81 3.57
CA TYR A 28 17.14 -17.26 4.75
C TYR A 28 16.32 -17.48 6.01
N LYS A 29 16.88 -18.11 7.05
CA LYS A 29 16.15 -18.55 8.24
C LYS A 29 16.40 -17.73 9.52
N SER A 30 17.31 -16.75 9.49
CA SER A 30 17.61 -15.97 10.70
C SER A 30 16.63 -14.82 10.90
N PHE A 31 15.35 -15.12 11.13
CA PHE A 31 14.30 -14.16 11.47
C PHE A 31 13.32 -14.73 12.49
N GLU A 32 12.64 -13.84 13.22
CA GLU A 32 11.48 -14.15 14.04
C GLU A 32 10.23 -13.54 13.41
N VAL A 33 9.06 -14.04 13.75
CA VAL A 33 7.75 -13.55 13.29
C VAL A 33 6.93 -13.09 14.50
N LEU A 34 6.43 -11.85 14.48
CA LEU A 34 5.53 -11.30 15.47
C LEU A 34 4.17 -11.04 14.80
N VAL A 35 3.18 -11.84 15.13
CA VAL A 35 1.80 -11.65 14.69
C VAL A 35 1.05 -10.84 15.74
N ILE A 36 0.53 -9.68 15.32
CA ILE A 36 -0.16 -8.74 16.22
C ILE A 36 -1.65 -8.71 15.84
N GLU A 37 -2.46 -9.40 16.62
CA GLU A 37 -3.92 -9.44 16.47
C GLU A 37 -4.52 -8.16 17.04
N ASP A 38 -5.07 -7.31 16.20
CA ASP A 38 -5.54 -5.95 16.51
C ASP A 38 -7.04 -5.92 16.86
N GLY A 39 -7.46 -6.70 17.86
CA GLY A 39 -8.83 -6.73 18.36
C GLY A 39 -9.81 -7.44 17.44
N SER A 40 -9.37 -8.51 16.76
CA SER A 40 -10.23 -9.33 15.91
C SER A 40 -11.31 -10.04 16.68
N THR A 41 -12.49 -10.15 16.08
CA THR A 41 -13.56 -11.06 16.52
C THR A 41 -13.35 -12.48 15.99
N ASN A 42 -12.72 -12.62 14.81
CA ASN A 42 -12.29 -13.89 14.23
C ASN A 42 -10.76 -13.94 14.26
N THR A 43 -10.22 -14.52 15.31
CA THR A 43 -8.77 -14.54 15.59
C THR A 43 -8.04 -15.61 14.78
N CYS A 44 -6.73 -15.42 14.62
CA CYS A 44 -5.85 -16.36 13.93
C CYS A 44 -5.03 -17.25 14.89
N ALA A 45 -5.30 -17.25 16.19
CA ALA A 45 -4.53 -18.00 17.18
C ALA A 45 -4.36 -19.49 16.79
N HIS A 46 -5.46 -20.15 16.43
CA HIS A 46 -5.46 -21.57 15.99
C HIS A 46 -4.63 -21.86 14.73
N ILE A 47 -4.28 -20.82 13.98
CA ILE A 47 -3.42 -20.94 12.79
C ILE A 47 -1.96 -20.90 13.22
N ILE A 48 -1.63 -20.02 14.15
CA ILE A 48 -0.25 -19.80 14.62
C ILE A 48 0.37 -21.12 15.13
N ASP A 49 -0.39 -21.90 15.89
CA ASP A 49 0.06 -23.19 16.45
C ASP A 49 0.57 -24.17 15.39
N ARG A 50 0.04 -24.10 14.16
CA ARG A 50 0.48 -24.97 13.05
C ARG A 50 1.88 -24.64 12.52
N TYR A 51 2.38 -23.46 12.82
CA TYR A 51 3.68 -22.96 12.33
C TYR A 51 4.75 -22.88 13.43
N ALA A 52 4.41 -23.22 14.68
CA ALA A 52 5.30 -23.08 15.83
C ALA A 52 6.59 -23.92 15.70
N ASP A 53 6.51 -25.09 15.06
CA ASP A 53 7.68 -25.95 14.83
C ASP A 53 8.55 -25.49 13.63
N SER A 54 8.00 -24.67 12.73
CA SER A 54 8.66 -24.25 11.48
C SER A 54 9.20 -22.83 11.51
N LEU A 55 8.64 -21.97 12.37
CA LEU A 55 8.97 -20.55 12.48
C LEU A 55 9.21 -20.16 13.95
N ASP A 56 10.21 -19.31 14.20
CA ASP A 56 10.34 -18.62 15.50
C ASP A 56 9.21 -17.56 15.58
N ILE A 57 8.00 -18.00 15.95
CA ILE A 57 6.77 -17.21 15.88
C ILE A 57 6.23 -16.86 17.25
N ARG A 58 5.83 -15.59 17.45
CA ARG A 58 5.18 -15.09 18.65
C ARG A 58 3.87 -14.40 18.30
N TYR A 59 2.81 -14.75 19.01
CA TYR A 59 1.48 -14.20 18.82
C TYR A 59 1.10 -13.27 19.98
N PHE A 60 0.54 -12.12 19.64
CA PHE A 60 0.08 -11.13 20.61
C PHE A 60 -1.31 -10.65 20.23
N GLN A 61 -2.22 -10.70 21.19
CA GLN A 61 -3.56 -10.13 21.06
C GLN A 61 -3.66 -8.83 21.84
N LYS A 62 -4.31 -7.81 21.26
CA LYS A 62 -4.52 -6.51 21.90
C LYS A 62 -5.84 -5.88 21.43
N GLU A 63 -6.29 -4.85 22.12
CA GLU A 63 -7.41 -4.03 21.67
C GLU A 63 -7.12 -3.37 20.34
N ASN A 64 -8.19 -3.09 19.54
CA ASN A 64 -8.04 -2.47 18.25
C ASN A 64 -7.58 -1.01 18.37
N THR A 65 -6.37 -0.74 17.93
CA THR A 65 -5.80 0.62 17.87
C THR A 65 -5.40 1.00 16.43
N GLY A 66 -5.63 0.10 15.47
CA GLY A 66 -5.30 0.26 14.06
C GLY A 66 -3.89 -0.19 13.71
N GLN A 67 -3.66 -0.31 12.42
CA GLN A 67 -2.49 -0.99 11.86
C GLN A 67 -1.14 -0.32 12.18
N GLY A 68 -1.06 1.01 12.21
CA GLY A 68 0.17 1.73 12.53
C GLY A 68 0.64 1.46 13.96
N PHE A 69 -0.27 1.57 14.93
CA PHE A 69 0.07 1.32 16.33
C PHE A 69 0.27 -0.17 16.63
N SER A 70 -0.36 -1.06 15.90
CA SER A 70 -0.08 -2.49 15.97
C SER A 70 1.32 -2.83 15.49
N ARG A 71 1.82 -2.14 14.45
CA ARG A 71 3.22 -2.25 14.02
C ARG A 71 4.18 -1.73 15.10
N ASN A 72 3.89 -0.58 15.72
CA ASN A 72 4.69 -0.06 16.85
C ASN A 72 4.71 -1.03 18.04
N PHE A 73 3.57 -1.66 18.33
CA PHE A 73 3.48 -2.68 19.36
C PHE A 73 4.42 -3.86 19.11
N GLY A 74 4.51 -4.30 17.84
CA GLY A 74 5.43 -5.32 17.38
C GLY A 74 6.89 -4.84 17.46
N PHE A 75 7.21 -3.64 16.98
CA PHE A 75 8.57 -3.08 17.02
C PHE A 75 9.14 -2.99 18.44
N LYS A 76 8.31 -2.59 19.42
CA LYS A 76 8.72 -2.56 20.83
C LYS A 76 9.07 -3.95 21.40
N ARG A 77 8.71 -5.05 20.73
CA ARG A 77 8.94 -6.45 21.14
C ARG A 77 9.89 -7.22 20.22
N ALA A 78 10.28 -6.59 19.14
CA ALA A 78 11.22 -7.12 18.17
C ALA A 78 12.62 -7.28 18.77
N LYS A 79 13.33 -8.35 18.40
CA LYS A 79 14.68 -8.68 18.88
C LYS A 79 15.74 -8.59 17.79
N GLY A 80 15.31 -8.42 16.53
CA GLY A 80 16.18 -8.34 15.38
C GLY A 80 16.87 -6.99 15.26
N ASP A 81 17.85 -6.91 14.37
CA ASP A 81 18.54 -5.69 14.00
C ASP A 81 17.72 -4.86 13.00
N TYR A 82 16.85 -5.53 12.24
CA TYR A 82 15.92 -4.93 11.29
C TYR A 82 14.50 -5.39 11.56
N TYR A 83 13.56 -4.47 11.50
CA TYR A 83 12.13 -4.70 11.63
C TYR A 83 11.48 -4.66 10.25
N VAL A 84 10.88 -5.76 9.84
CA VAL A 84 10.26 -5.92 8.52
C VAL A 84 8.75 -6.01 8.68
N VAL A 85 8.03 -5.17 7.96
CA VAL A 85 6.57 -5.17 7.98
C VAL A 85 6.03 -5.82 6.72
N PHE A 86 5.12 -6.76 6.90
CA PHE A 86 4.25 -7.25 5.83
C PHE A 86 2.78 -7.06 6.23
N ASP A 87 1.93 -6.73 5.27
CA ASP A 87 0.49 -6.83 5.47
C ASP A 87 0.06 -8.31 5.36
N SER A 88 -0.96 -8.72 6.11
CA SER A 88 -1.40 -10.12 6.19
C SER A 88 -1.83 -10.72 4.85
N ASP A 89 -2.12 -9.89 3.85
CA ASP A 89 -2.52 -10.27 2.49
C ASP A 89 -1.35 -10.32 1.48
N CYS A 90 -0.11 -10.41 1.97
CA CYS A 90 1.09 -10.59 1.15
C CYS A 90 1.50 -12.06 1.08
N LEU A 91 2.13 -12.45 -0.06
CA LEU A 91 2.88 -13.71 -0.20
C LEU A 91 4.34 -13.36 -0.46
N ILE A 92 5.25 -14.00 0.26
CA ILE A 92 6.67 -13.65 0.28
C ILE A 92 7.46 -14.63 -0.59
N PRO A 93 8.21 -14.15 -1.62
CA PRO A 93 9.09 -15.00 -2.41
C PRO A 93 10.20 -15.62 -1.56
N ALA A 94 10.60 -16.85 -1.88
CA ALA A 94 11.62 -17.59 -1.13
C ALA A 94 12.96 -16.83 -0.99
N HIS A 95 13.35 -16.07 -2.01
CA HIS A 95 14.60 -15.29 -2.06
C HIS A 95 14.52 -13.89 -1.45
N TYR A 96 13.40 -13.49 -0.81
CA TYR A 96 13.17 -12.13 -0.35
C TYR A 96 14.31 -11.57 0.52
N PHE A 97 14.70 -12.31 1.57
CA PHE A 97 15.77 -11.84 2.47
C PHE A 97 17.17 -11.96 1.86
N ASP A 98 17.37 -12.86 0.90
CA ASP A 98 18.64 -12.95 0.17
C ASP A 98 18.84 -11.66 -0.65
N ALA A 99 17.79 -11.22 -1.37
CA ALA A 99 17.82 -9.96 -2.11
C ALA A 99 18.04 -8.73 -1.20
N VAL A 100 17.49 -8.75 0.01
CA VAL A 100 17.73 -7.69 1.01
C VAL A 100 19.17 -7.74 1.51
N ASN A 101 19.69 -8.92 1.86
CA ASN A 101 21.06 -9.11 2.33
C ASN A 101 22.10 -8.63 1.30
N ASP A 102 21.89 -8.95 0.03
CA ASP A 102 22.79 -8.51 -1.06
C ASP A 102 22.95 -6.98 -1.08
N VAL A 103 21.84 -6.24 -0.90
CA VAL A 103 21.90 -4.77 -0.87
C VAL A 103 22.51 -4.24 0.43
N ILE A 104 22.20 -4.86 1.57
CA ILE A 104 22.80 -4.48 2.85
C ILE A 104 24.33 -4.66 2.80
N ASP A 105 24.81 -5.76 2.24
CA ASP A 105 26.24 -6.06 2.15
C ASP A 105 26.94 -5.13 1.17
N GLN A 106 26.32 -4.79 0.03
CA GLN A 106 26.83 -3.82 -0.95
C GLN A 106 27.01 -2.42 -0.38
N HIS A 107 26.15 -2.01 0.56
CA HIS A 107 26.14 -0.66 1.15
C HIS A 107 26.75 -0.60 2.57
N ASN A 108 27.29 -1.70 3.11
CA ASN A 108 27.76 -1.82 4.50
C ASN A 108 26.68 -1.44 5.53
N GLY A 109 25.42 -1.79 5.26
CA GLY A 109 24.24 -1.43 6.05
C GLY A 109 23.32 -0.45 5.32
N ILE A 110 22.02 -0.55 5.58
CA ILE A 110 21.01 0.37 5.08
C ILE A 110 20.03 0.73 6.21
N ASP A 111 19.46 1.92 6.17
CA ASP A 111 18.56 2.38 7.23
C ASP A 111 17.12 1.85 7.04
N CYS A 112 16.63 1.97 5.82
CA CYS A 112 15.27 1.62 5.46
C CYS A 112 15.19 1.11 4.03
N TRP A 113 14.28 0.20 3.77
CA TRP A 113 13.99 -0.25 2.41
C TRP A 113 12.51 -0.54 2.20
N GLY A 114 12.14 -0.67 0.95
CA GLY A 114 10.90 -1.28 0.51
C GLY A 114 11.10 -1.93 -0.85
N GLY A 115 10.16 -2.75 -1.22
CA GLY A 115 10.14 -3.41 -2.52
C GLY A 115 8.79 -3.23 -3.22
N PRO A 116 8.73 -3.50 -4.53
CA PRO A 116 7.48 -3.39 -5.29
C PRO A 116 6.49 -4.48 -4.91
N ASP A 117 5.22 -4.21 -5.18
CA ASP A 117 4.18 -5.21 -5.18
C ASP A 117 3.98 -5.77 -6.60
N ARG A 118 3.81 -7.09 -6.71
CA ARG A 118 3.57 -7.79 -7.97
C ARG A 118 2.25 -8.55 -7.94
N ALA A 119 1.66 -8.78 -9.12
CA ALA A 119 0.54 -9.70 -9.27
C ALA A 119 1.04 -11.15 -9.23
N HIS A 120 0.33 -12.01 -8.49
CA HIS A 120 0.56 -13.45 -8.54
C HIS A 120 -0.21 -14.08 -9.72
N GLU A 121 0.28 -15.18 -10.25
CA GLU A 121 -0.36 -15.87 -11.40
C GLU A 121 -1.80 -16.30 -11.12
N SER A 122 -2.08 -16.68 -9.87
CA SER A 122 -3.42 -17.08 -9.41
C SER A 122 -4.45 -15.95 -9.33
N PHE A 123 -4.06 -14.69 -9.60
CA PHE A 123 -4.97 -13.56 -9.51
C PHE A 123 -6.09 -13.65 -10.56
N THR A 124 -7.31 -13.40 -10.12
CA THR A 124 -8.49 -13.31 -10.99
C THR A 124 -8.36 -12.17 -12.01
N PRO A 125 -9.11 -12.18 -13.12
CA PRO A 125 -9.11 -11.09 -14.08
C PRO A 125 -9.37 -9.71 -13.47
N VAL A 126 -10.26 -9.62 -12.45
CA VAL A 126 -10.53 -8.38 -11.71
C VAL A 126 -9.30 -7.92 -10.93
N GLN A 127 -8.61 -8.84 -10.24
CA GLN A 127 -7.40 -8.51 -9.48
C GLN A 127 -6.25 -8.09 -10.40
N LYS A 128 -6.08 -8.73 -11.56
CA LYS A 128 -5.10 -8.34 -12.59
C LYS A 128 -5.39 -6.93 -13.13
N ALA A 129 -6.64 -6.64 -13.43
CA ALA A 129 -7.09 -5.32 -13.88
C ALA A 129 -6.85 -4.22 -12.82
N ILE A 130 -7.15 -4.50 -11.56
CA ILE A 130 -6.87 -3.60 -10.43
C ILE A 130 -5.35 -3.41 -10.28
N ASN A 131 -4.57 -4.49 -10.39
CA ASN A 131 -3.12 -4.41 -10.34
C ASN A 131 -2.59 -3.51 -11.45
N TYR A 132 -3.02 -3.70 -12.69
CA TYR A 132 -2.68 -2.83 -13.81
C TYR A 132 -2.98 -1.37 -13.48
N SER A 133 -4.22 -1.07 -13.06
CA SER A 133 -4.62 0.30 -12.72
C SER A 133 -3.73 0.92 -11.62
N MET A 134 -3.31 0.13 -10.63
CA MET A 134 -2.48 0.62 -9.52
C MET A 134 -0.99 0.76 -9.86
N THR A 135 -0.52 0.22 -10.97
CA THR A 135 0.91 0.23 -11.36
C THR A 135 1.16 0.94 -12.70
N SER A 136 0.13 1.16 -13.52
CA SER A 136 0.26 1.82 -14.83
C SER A 136 0.67 3.29 -14.69
N LEU A 137 1.54 3.73 -15.60
CA LEU A 137 1.95 5.13 -15.73
C LEU A 137 0.74 6.05 -16.00
N PHE A 138 -0.22 5.59 -16.78
CA PHE A 138 -1.40 6.38 -17.18
C PHE A 138 -2.36 6.69 -16.01
N THR A 139 -2.34 5.89 -14.97
CA THR A 139 -3.25 6.04 -13.81
C THR A 139 -2.54 6.53 -12.55
N THR A 140 -1.25 6.22 -12.39
CA THR A 140 -0.47 6.58 -11.20
C THR A 140 0.59 7.65 -11.45
N GLY A 141 0.85 8.01 -12.71
CA GLY A 141 1.91 8.96 -13.06
C GLY A 141 3.31 8.51 -12.63
N GLY A 142 3.54 7.19 -12.48
CA GLY A 142 4.84 6.65 -12.06
C GLY A 142 5.18 6.84 -10.58
N THR A 143 4.21 7.22 -9.74
CA THR A 143 4.45 7.49 -8.31
C THR A 143 4.53 6.24 -7.44
N ARG A 144 4.21 5.06 -7.96
CA ARG A 144 4.36 3.78 -7.25
C ARG A 144 5.65 3.10 -7.68
N GLY A 145 6.47 2.72 -6.69
CA GLY A 145 7.79 2.14 -6.86
C GLY A 145 7.87 1.02 -7.90
N ASN A 146 8.18 1.41 -9.13
CA ASN A 146 8.57 0.53 -10.21
C ASN A 146 9.93 1.03 -10.75
N ARG A 147 10.50 0.35 -11.74
CA ARG A 147 11.80 0.72 -12.35
C ARG A 147 11.88 2.17 -12.86
N HIS A 148 10.76 2.85 -13.03
CA HIS A 148 10.65 4.23 -13.51
C HIS A 148 10.13 5.19 -12.42
N HIS A 149 10.45 4.92 -11.15
CA HIS A 149 10.03 5.79 -10.06
C HIS A 149 10.60 7.21 -10.23
N ILE A 150 9.71 8.20 -10.18
CA ILE A 150 10.07 9.62 -10.31
C ILE A 150 10.03 10.26 -8.92
N GLY A 151 11.18 10.75 -8.45
CA GLY A 151 11.30 11.43 -7.15
C GLY A 151 11.81 10.55 -6.01
N SER A 152 11.67 11.01 -4.76
CA SER A 152 12.08 10.26 -3.58
C SER A 152 11.17 9.06 -3.33
N TYR A 153 11.77 7.90 -3.10
CA TYR A 153 11.03 6.66 -2.85
C TYR A 153 10.46 6.66 -1.43
N HIS A 154 9.16 6.38 -1.33
CA HIS A 154 8.45 6.22 -0.06
C HIS A 154 8.09 4.74 0.15
N PRO A 155 8.82 3.99 0.99
CA PRO A 155 8.46 2.62 1.35
C PRO A 155 7.01 2.53 1.86
N ARG A 156 6.34 1.45 1.50
CA ARG A 156 4.96 1.17 1.90
C ARG A 156 4.91 0.05 2.90
N SER A 157 4.04 0.16 3.90
CA SER A 157 4.00 -0.80 4.99
C SER A 157 3.64 -2.23 4.61
N PHE A 158 3.12 -2.48 3.42
CA PHE A 158 2.93 -3.86 2.96
C PHE A 158 4.26 -4.57 2.67
N ASN A 159 5.36 -3.82 2.49
CA ASN A 159 6.71 -4.31 2.24
C ASN A 159 7.72 -3.22 2.62
N MET A 160 8.00 -3.10 3.90
CA MET A 160 8.91 -2.09 4.45
C MET A 160 9.83 -2.74 5.48
N GLY A 161 11.13 -2.50 5.36
CA GLY A 161 12.10 -2.80 6.41
C GLY A 161 12.75 -1.53 6.94
N ILE A 162 13.01 -1.50 8.24
CA ILE A 162 13.70 -0.41 8.93
C ILE A 162 14.73 -0.98 9.90
N SER A 163 15.84 -0.29 10.09
CA SER A 163 16.77 -0.63 11.17
C SER A 163 16.19 -0.27 12.54
N LYS A 164 16.69 -0.89 13.61
CA LYS A 164 16.30 -0.56 14.99
C LYS A 164 16.62 0.89 15.34
N GLU A 165 17.66 1.48 14.74
CA GLU A 165 18.06 2.88 14.90
C GLU A 165 16.99 3.82 14.33
N VAL A 166 16.44 3.50 13.16
CA VAL A 166 15.30 4.26 12.57
C VAL A 166 14.10 4.25 13.51
N PHE A 167 13.76 3.10 14.09
CA PHE A 167 12.66 3.04 15.06
C PHE A 167 12.98 3.83 16.34
N ALA A 168 14.18 3.72 16.88
CA ALA A 168 14.60 4.42 18.09
C ALA A 168 14.50 5.95 17.92
N GLU A 169 14.92 6.49 16.78
CA GLU A 169 14.91 7.93 16.51
C GLU A 169 13.51 8.44 16.14
N THR A 170 12.79 7.71 15.26
CA THR A 170 11.48 8.15 14.75
C THR A 170 10.31 7.80 15.66
N ARG A 171 10.48 6.86 16.58
CA ARG A 171 9.44 6.25 17.43
C ARG A 171 8.32 5.54 16.63
N GLY A 172 8.59 5.20 15.35
CA GLY A 172 7.66 4.49 14.48
C GLY A 172 6.50 5.35 13.97
N TYR A 173 5.32 4.75 13.87
CA TYR A 173 4.11 5.38 13.34
C TYR A 173 3.48 6.33 14.37
N ILE A 174 3.24 7.59 14.02
CA ILE A 174 2.56 8.58 14.86
C ILE A 174 1.06 8.69 14.57
N ILE A 175 0.62 8.17 13.42
CA ILE A 175 -0.78 7.98 13.07
C ILE A 175 -1.02 6.50 12.77
N THR A 176 -2.25 6.03 13.01
CA THR A 176 -2.54 4.60 12.90
C THR A 176 -3.24 4.20 11.60
N ARG A 177 -3.89 5.17 10.92
CA ARG A 177 -4.68 4.97 9.69
C ARG A 177 -4.51 6.18 8.77
N MET A 178 -5.05 6.08 7.55
CA MET A 178 -5.13 7.19 6.60
C MET A 178 -3.79 7.79 6.19
N GLY A 179 -2.89 6.92 5.71
CA GLY A 179 -1.60 7.32 5.15
C GLY A 179 -0.46 7.25 6.14
N GLU A 180 -0.60 6.43 7.17
CA GLU A 180 0.41 6.19 8.21
C GLU A 180 1.77 5.76 7.63
N ASP A 181 1.76 4.97 6.54
CA ASP A 181 2.97 4.52 5.85
C ASP A 181 3.68 5.67 5.14
N ILE A 182 2.92 6.53 4.46
CA ILE A 182 3.48 7.70 3.76
C ILE A 182 3.99 8.71 4.79
N GLU A 183 3.22 8.97 5.85
CA GLU A 183 3.62 9.88 6.93
C GLU A 183 4.95 9.43 7.53
N PHE A 184 5.06 8.15 7.88
CA PHE A 184 6.27 7.57 8.44
C PHE A 184 7.45 7.65 7.47
N SER A 185 7.26 7.29 6.20
CA SER A 185 8.29 7.42 5.16
C SER A 185 8.77 8.85 4.98
N ILE A 186 7.87 9.86 5.04
CA ILE A 186 8.24 11.28 4.98
C ILE A 186 9.15 11.65 6.16
N ARG A 187 8.85 11.19 7.38
CA ARG A 187 9.71 11.45 8.55
C ARG A 187 11.07 10.79 8.43
N ILE A 188 11.13 9.55 7.95
CA ILE A 188 12.41 8.87 7.66
C ILE A 188 13.24 9.69 6.67
N GLN A 189 12.66 10.17 5.57
CA GLN A 189 13.37 10.97 4.58
C GLN A 189 13.78 12.37 5.06
N LYS A 190 13.02 12.97 6.00
CA LYS A 190 13.35 14.25 6.60
C LYS A 190 14.41 14.14 7.70
N SER A 191 14.71 12.94 8.15
CA SER A 191 15.81 12.63 9.05
C SER A 191 17.10 12.39 8.27
N ARG A 192 18.13 11.89 8.94
CA ARG A 192 19.40 11.51 8.31
C ARG A 192 19.36 10.16 7.57
N PHE A 193 18.26 9.45 7.65
CA PHE A 193 18.13 8.09 7.13
C PHE A 193 17.75 8.04 5.65
N ASN A 194 18.28 7.06 4.95
CA ASN A 194 18.03 6.84 3.53
C ASN A 194 17.12 5.62 3.30
N ALA A 195 16.15 5.79 2.41
CA ALA A 195 15.26 4.71 2.01
C ALA A 195 15.68 4.15 0.64
N HIS A 196 15.90 2.84 0.57
CA HIS A 196 16.30 2.13 -0.63
C HIS A 196 15.10 1.40 -1.27
N LEU A 197 14.98 1.47 -2.59
CA LEU A 197 14.07 0.60 -3.35
C LEU A 197 14.84 -0.65 -3.77
N ILE A 198 14.47 -1.81 -3.24
CA ILE A 198 15.05 -3.10 -3.60
C ILE A 198 14.07 -3.83 -4.51
N ASN A 199 14.34 -3.79 -5.83
CA ASN A 199 13.41 -4.34 -6.83
C ASN A 199 13.18 -5.85 -6.70
N ASP A 200 14.19 -6.59 -6.22
CA ASP A 200 14.11 -8.05 -6.07
C ASP A 200 13.57 -8.47 -4.71
N ALA A 201 13.47 -7.57 -3.74
CA ALA A 201 12.71 -7.77 -2.50
C ALA A 201 11.23 -7.41 -2.69
N PHE A 202 10.59 -7.97 -3.71
CA PHE A 202 9.17 -7.76 -3.98
C PHE A 202 8.29 -8.71 -3.16
N VAL A 203 7.00 -8.36 -3.06
CA VAL A 203 5.97 -9.24 -2.50
C VAL A 203 4.81 -9.39 -3.49
N TYR A 204 4.10 -10.51 -3.45
CA TYR A 204 2.82 -10.64 -4.13
C TYR A 204 1.72 -10.13 -3.19
N HIS A 205 1.20 -8.94 -3.47
CA HIS A 205 0.19 -8.31 -2.63
C HIS A 205 -1.20 -8.53 -3.22
N LYS A 206 -2.07 -9.23 -2.49
CA LYS A 206 -3.42 -9.54 -2.95
C LYS A 206 -4.23 -8.28 -3.18
N ARG A 207 -4.70 -8.14 -4.40
CA ARG A 207 -5.59 -7.03 -4.76
C ARG A 207 -7.03 -7.32 -4.32
N ARG A 208 -7.83 -6.27 -4.19
CA ARG A 208 -9.26 -6.38 -3.93
C ARG A 208 -9.93 -7.26 -4.99
N THR A 209 -10.89 -8.07 -4.58
CA THR A 209 -11.55 -9.06 -5.44
C THR A 209 -12.75 -8.49 -6.19
N SER A 210 -13.18 -7.27 -5.88
CA SER A 210 -14.27 -6.59 -6.55
C SER A 210 -14.03 -5.09 -6.75
N PHE A 211 -14.63 -4.52 -7.80
CA PHE A 211 -14.58 -3.07 -8.05
C PHE A 211 -15.21 -2.24 -6.92
N LYS A 212 -16.22 -2.76 -6.22
CA LYS A 212 -16.81 -2.10 -5.06
C LYS A 212 -15.81 -1.95 -3.90
N GLN A 213 -15.04 -2.99 -3.61
CA GLN A 213 -13.98 -2.93 -2.60
C GLN A 213 -12.85 -2.01 -3.06
N PHE A 214 -12.49 -2.06 -4.34
CA PHE A 214 -11.48 -1.19 -4.93
C PHE A 214 -11.88 0.29 -4.88
N TYR A 215 -13.13 0.63 -5.23
CA TYR A 215 -13.67 1.97 -5.07
C TYR A 215 -13.51 2.48 -3.62
N LYS A 216 -13.93 1.69 -2.63
CA LYS A 216 -13.78 2.05 -1.21
C LYS A 216 -12.33 2.30 -0.82
N GLN A 217 -11.41 1.47 -1.29
CA GLN A 217 -9.98 1.61 -1.03
C GLN A 217 -9.42 2.91 -1.61
N LEU A 218 -9.73 3.22 -2.87
CA LEU A 218 -9.22 4.43 -3.52
C LEU A 218 -9.86 5.70 -2.98
N PHE A 219 -11.13 5.64 -2.62
CA PHE A 219 -11.81 6.71 -1.92
C PHE A 219 -11.12 7.02 -0.57
N PHE A 220 -10.76 5.98 0.18
CA PHE A 220 -9.97 6.12 1.41
C PHE A 220 -8.58 6.73 1.13
N PHE A 221 -7.90 6.33 0.05
CA PHE A 221 -6.59 6.90 -0.32
C PHE A 221 -6.67 8.39 -0.68
N GLY A 222 -7.75 8.82 -1.35
CA GLY A 222 -7.99 10.24 -1.60
C GLY A 222 -8.13 11.03 -0.30
N ARG A 223 -8.89 10.51 0.67
CA ARG A 223 -9.00 11.08 2.02
C ARG A 223 -7.64 11.11 2.74
N ALA A 224 -6.90 10.02 2.67
CA ALA A 224 -5.58 9.91 3.28
C ALA A 224 -4.60 10.96 2.75
N ARG A 225 -4.68 11.36 1.48
CA ARG A 225 -3.84 12.41 0.91
C ARG A 225 -4.06 13.77 1.59
N VAL A 226 -5.31 14.12 1.86
CA VAL A 226 -5.64 15.35 2.60
C VAL A 226 -5.16 15.26 4.05
N ASN A 227 -5.28 14.09 4.68
CA ASN A 227 -4.75 13.87 6.02
C ASN A 227 -3.22 14.07 6.07
N ILE A 228 -2.47 13.49 5.13
CA ILE A 228 -1.03 13.71 5.00
C ILE A 228 -0.70 15.19 4.81
N TRP A 229 -1.47 15.92 4.02
CA TRP A 229 -1.29 17.36 3.84
C TRP A 229 -1.41 18.15 5.15
N ARG A 230 -2.27 17.74 6.07
CA ARG A 230 -2.39 18.39 7.41
C ARG A 230 -1.10 18.22 8.24
N PHE A 231 -0.46 17.04 8.19
CA PHE A 231 0.81 16.79 8.89
C PHE A 231 2.03 17.37 8.15
N HIS A 232 1.99 17.33 6.83
CA HIS A 232 3.09 17.71 5.95
C HIS A 232 2.59 18.61 4.80
N PRO A 233 2.35 19.91 5.00
CA PRO A 233 1.74 20.80 3.99
C PRO A 233 2.53 20.85 2.67
N LYS A 234 3.87 20.73 2.71
CA LYS A 234 4.74 20.75 1.52
C LYS A 234 4.64 19.48 0.66
N GLU A 235 4.01 18.43 1.16
CA GLU A 235 3.86 17.15 0.44
C GLU A 235 2.58 17.08 -0.43
N LEU A 236 1.76 18.11 -0.42
CA LEU A 236 0.67 18.24 -1.39
C LEU A 236 1.22 18.87 -2.67
N LYS A 237 1.36 18.06 -3.71
CA LYS A 237 1.83 18.47 -5.03
C LYS A 237 0.65 18.63 -5.99
N VAL A 238 0.82 19.45 -7.04
CA VAL A 238 -0.23 19.69 -8.06
C VAL A 238 -0.76 18.39 -8.67
N VAL A 239 0.10 17.39 -8.89
CA VAL A 239 -0.30 16.08 -9.42
C VAL A 239 -1.37 15.38 -8.57
N HIS A 240 -1.45 15.65 -7.28
CA HIS A 240 -2.47 15.07 -6.40
C HIS A 240 -3.88 15.65 -6.63
N LEU A 241 -3.99 16.78 -7.33
CA LEU A 241 -5.28 17.38 -7.72
C LEU A 241 -5.82 16.76 -9.02
N PHE A 242 -4.97 16.10 -9.80
CA PHE A 242 -5.39 15.51 -11.08
C PHE A 242 -6.60 14.56 -10.95
N PRO A 243 -6.65 13.62 -9.99
CA PRO A 243 -7.82 12.76 -9.83
C PRO A 243 -9.11 13.52 -9.46
N LEU A 244 -8.98 14.63 -8.72
CA LEU A 244 -10.12 15.50 -8.42
C LEU A 244 -10.65 16.18 -9.69
N LEU A 245 -9.75 16.80 -10.46
CA LEU A 245 -10.13 17.44 -11.72
C LEU A 245 -10.71 16.40 -12.70
N PHE A 246 -10.11 15.23 -12.79
CA PHE A 246 -10.63 14.13 -13.60
C PHE A 246 -12.08 13.80 -13.21
N ALA A 247 -12.37 13.62 -11.92
CA ALA A 247 -13.72 13.31 -11.46
C ALA A 247 -14.72 14.43 -11.74
N VAL A 248 -14.33 15.70 -11.48
CA VAL A 248 -15.19 16.87 -11.71
C VAL A 248 -15.52 17.02 -13.21
N PHE A 249 -14.53 16.96 -14.09
CA PHE A 249 -14.78 17.10 -15.54
C PHE A 249 -15.52 15.90 -16.12
N LEU A 250 -15.34 14.67 -15.59
CA LEU A 250 -16.12 13.51 -16.00
C LEU A 250 -17.62 13.71 -15.63
N ILE A 251 -17.91 14.18 -14.43
CA ILE A 251 -19.29 14.48 -14.00
C ILE A 251 -19.87 15.63 -14.85
N TYR A 252 -19.07 16.68 -15.06
CA TYR A 252 -19.48 17.81 -15.94
C TYR A 252 -19.83 17.31 -17.35
N SER A 253 -18.99 16.48 -17.94
CA SER A 253 -19.24 15.95 -19.29
C SER A 253 -20.50 15.07 -19.34
N ALA A 254 -20.68 14.17 -18.35
CA ALA A 254 -21.85 13.29 -18.31
C ALA A 254 -23.16 14.07 -18.13
N VAL A 255 -23.20 15.04 -17.24
CA VAL A 255 -24.34 15.92 -17.03
C VAL A 255 -24.53 16.85 -18.26
N GLY A 256 -23.41 17.37 -18.76
CA GLY A 256 -23.43 18.30 -19.91
C GLY A 256 -23.96 17.69 -21.20
N LEU A 257 -23.80 16.40 -21.40
CA LEU A 257 -24.46 15.69 -22.53
C LEU A 257 -25.98 15.70 -22.44
N LEU A 258 -26.55 15.72 -21.22
CA LEU A 258 -28.00 15.77 -21.02
C LEU A 258 -28.54 17.18 -21.18
N PHE A 259 -27.78 18.20 -20.83
CA PHE A 259 -28.20 19.60 -20.80
C PHE A 259 -27.52 20.48 -21.86
N ASN A 260 -26.78 19.88 -22.80
CA ASN A 260 -26.04 20.55 -23.87
C ASN A 260 -25.06 21.63 -23.34
N PHE A 261 -24.29 21.32 -22.29
CA PHE A 261 -23.26 22.22 -21.82
C PHE A 261 -22.11 22.36 -22.83
N PRO A 262 -21.44 23.53 -22.91
CA PRO A 262 -20.30 23.71 -23.80
C PRO A 262 -19.19 22.72 -23.50
N LEU A 263 -18.48 22.26 -24.53
CA LEU A 263 -17.36 21.31 -24.47
C LEU A 263 -17.65 19.92 -23.85
N SER A 264 -18.93 19.61 -23.52
CA SER A 264 -19.27 18.33 -22.88
C SER A 264 -19.01 17.13 -23.81
N LYS A 265 -19.23 17.27 -25.11
CA LYS A 265 -18.98 16.23 -26.12
C LYS A 265 -17.49 15.99 -26.32
N GLU A 266 -16.71 17.06 -26.44
CA GLU A 266 -15.26 17.02 -26.62
C GLU A 266 -14.57 16.38 -25.42
N LEU A 267 -14.96 16.78 -24.21
CA LEU A 267 -14.46 16.18 -22.98
C LEU A 267 -14.83 14.68 -22.90
N MET A 268 -16.07 14.31 -23.22
CA MET A 268 -16.47 12.90 -23.23
C MET A 268 -15.67 12.10 -24.26
N MET A 269 -15.38 12.67 -25.43
CA MET A 269 -14.51 12.03 -26.41
C MET A 269 -13.10 11.78 -25.86
N LEU A 270 -12.53 12.74 -25.12
CA LEU A 270 -11.23 12.54 -24.45
C LEU A 270 -11.26 11.39 -23.44
N TYR A 271 -12.34 11.25 -22.66
CA TYR A 271 -12.49 10.10 -21.75
C TYR A 271 -12.62 8.76 -22.49
N LEU A 272 -13.30 8.73 -23.63
CA LEU A 272 -13.38 7.52 -24.47
C LEU A 272 -12.00 7.16 -25.01
N VAL A 273 -11.25 8.13 -25.54
CA VAL A 273 -9.87 7.93 -26.01
C VAL A 273 -8.98 7.43 -24.86
N PHE A 274 -9.08 8.04 -23.68
CA PHE A 274 -8.34 7.57 -22.50
C PHE A 274 -8.68 6.12 -22.13
N GLY A 275 -9.95 5.75 -22.18
CA GLY A 275 -10.40 4.36 -21.98
C GLY A 275 -9.77 3.39 -22.97
N VAL A 276 -9.74 3.76 -24.28
CA VAL A 276 -9.09 2.97 -25.34
C VAL A 276 -7.59 2.82 -25.09
N VAL A 277 -6.91 3.90 -24.69
CA VAL A 277 -5.47 3.86 -24.35
C VAL A 277 -5.21 2.89 -23.19
N LEU A 278 -6.01 2.94 -22.11
CA LEU A 278 -5.89 2.00 -20.98
C LEU A 278 -6.12 0.55 -21.45
N MET A 279 -7.12 0.31 -22.29
CA MET A 279 -7.39 -1.03 -22.84
C MET A 279 -6.23 -1.55 -23.67
N ALA A 280 -5.70 -0.72 -24.58
CA ALA A 280 -4.60 -1.11 -25.46
C ALA A 280 -3.33 -1.43 -24.67
N ASP A 281 -2.97 -0.59 -23.70
CA ASP A 281 -1.79 -0.80 -22.85
C ASP A 281 -1.96 -2.03 -21.94
N ALA A 282 -3.12 -2.19 -21.31
CA ALA A 282 -3.42 -3.37 -20.49
C ALA A 282 -3.41 -4.66 -21.33
N TYR A 283 -3.95 -4.64 -22.56
CA TYR A 283 -3.90 -5.79 -23.46
C TYR A 283 -2.46 -6.14 -23.87
N ARG A 284 -1.63 -5.12 -24.11
CA ARG A 284 -0.21 -5.33 -24.41
C ARG A 284 0.51 -6.10 -23.30
N ILE A 285 0.17 -5.82 -22.02
CA ILE A 285 0.80 -6.41 -20.84
C ILE A 285 0.21 -7.78 -20.52
N GLU A 286 -1.11 -7.86 -20.39
CA GLU A 286 -1.84 -9.03 -19.86
C GLU A 286 -2.28 -10.03 -20.92
N LYS A 287 -2.23 -9.65 -22.20
CA LYS A 287 -2.64 -10.48 -23.36
C LYS A 287 -4.07 -11.05 -23.25
N SER A 288 -4.96 -10.36 -22.55
CA SER A 288 -6.34 -10.75 -22.31
C SER A 288 -7.30 -9.58 -22.55
N ILE A 289 -8.25 -9.76 -23.47
CA ILE A 289 -9.29 -8.75 -23.77
C ILE A 289 -10.16 -8.47 -22.54
N LEU A 290 -10.51 -9.52 -21.78
CA LEU A 290 -11.31 -9.38 -20.57
C LEU A 290 -10.59 -8.54 -19.52
N VAL A 291 -9.30 -8.81 -19.28
CA VAL A 291 -8.48 -8.02 -18.35
C VAL A 291 -8.33 -6.59 -18.85
N ALA A 292 -8.16 -6.36 -20.15
CA ALA A 292 -8.06 -5.03 -20.73
C ALA A 292 -9.33 -4.19 -20.53
N LEU A 293 -10.51 -4.78 -20.75
CA LEU A 293 -11.81 -4.13 -20.49
C LEU A 293 -11.95 -3.76 -19.01
N TYR A 294 -11.65 -4.71 -18.12
CA TYR A 294 -11.68 -4.47 -16.68
C TYR A 294 -10.63 -3.45 -16.23
N ALA A 295 -9.47 -3.38 -16.88
CA ALA A 295 -8.42 -2.42 -16.58
C ALA A 295 -8.84 -0.97 -16.91
N ALA A 296 -9.54 -0.76 -18.02
CA ALA A 296 -10.12 0.54 -18.31
C ALA A 296 -11.13 0.94 -17.22
N ALA A 297 -12.07 0.06 -16.86
CA ALA A 297 -13.03 0.32 -15.77
C ALA A 297 -12.30 0.60 -14.44
N ALA A 298 -11.26 -0.19 -14.10
CA ALA A 298 -10.45 0.03 -12.90
C ALA A 298 -9.76 1.39 -12.90
N GLY A 299 -9.22 1.84 -14.03
CA GLY A 299 -8.58 3.16 -14.17
C GLY A 299 -9.55 4.31 -13.89
N PHE A 300 -10.76 4.25 -14.45
CA PHE A 300 -11.81 5.22 -14.15
C PHE A 300 -12.24 5.18 -12.69
N ILE A 301 -12.46 4.00 -12.12
CA ILE A 301 -12.78 3.83 -10.70
C ILE A 301 -11.65 4.43 -9.83
N GLN A 302 -10.40 4.17 -10.17
CA GLN A 302 -9.26 4.68 -9.41
C GLN A 302 -9.27 6.20 -9.34
N LEU A 303 -9.30 6.88 -10.49
CA LEU A 303 -9.20 8.32 -10.57
C LEU A 303 -10.44 9.00 -9.96
N THR A 304 -11.65 8.51 -10.29
CA THR A 304 -12.89 9.11 -9.77
C THR A 304 -13.04 8.91 -8.27
N SER A 305 -12.85 7.71 -7.76
CA SER A 305 -13.03 7.44 -6.33
C SER A 305 -11.98 8.15 -5.47
N TYR A 306 -10.72 8.22 -5.93
CA TYR A 306 -9.69 8.99 -5.25
C TYR A 306 -10.04 10.48 -5.23
N GLY A 307 -10.44 11.06 -6.37
CA GLY A 307 -10.84 12.46 -6.46
C GLY A 307 -12.02 12.81 -5.55
N LEU A 308 -13.04 11.96 -5.51
CA LEU A 308 -14.21 12.14 -4.63
C LEU A 308 -13.83 12.00 -3.14
N GLY A 309 -12.94 11.05 -2.81
CA GLY A 309 -12.43 10.91 -1.45
C GLY A 309 -11.64 12.13 -0.99
N PHE A 310 -10.78 12.66 -1.87
CA PHE A 310 -10.01 13.87 -1.64
C PHE A 310 -10.95 15.07 -1.39
N LEU A 311 -11.95 15.26 -2.26
CA LEU A 311 -12.94 16.34 -2.13
C LEU A 311 -13.70 16.25 -0.79
N ARG A 312 -14.22 15.05 -0.46
CA ARG A 312 -14.93 14.84 0.80
C ARG A 312 -14.10 15.23 2.01
N GLU A 313 -12.81 14.88 2.02
CA GLU A 313 -11.97 15.12 3.19
C GLU A 313 -11.57 16.60 3.33
N ILE A 314 -11.45 17.35 2.22
CA ILE A 314 -11.27 18.82 2.28
C ILE A 314 -12.44 19.48 3.01
N PHE A 315 -13.68 19.12 2.67
CA PHE A 315 -14.85 19.70 3.33
C PHE A 315 -15.04 19.24 4.77
N ARG A 316 -14.50 18.06 5.15
CA ARG A 316 -14.53 17.56 6.52
C ARG A 316 -13.50 18.26 7.42
N ALA A 317 -12.47 18.87 6.86
CA ALA A 317 -11.35 19.46 7.60
C ALA A 317 -11.75 20.51 8.64
N ASN A 318 -12.92 21.11 8.48
CA ASN A 318 -13.43 22.14 9.40
C ASN A 318 -14.18 21.60 10.63
N LYS A 319 -14.34 20.29 10.81
CA LYS A 319 -15.19 19.74 11.89
C LYS A 319 -14.51 18.81 12.88
N GLU A 320 -13.50 18.02 12.50
CA GLU A 320 -12.77 17.15 13.43
C GLU A 320 -11.42 16.75 12.81
N GLN A 321 -10.34 16.72 13.59
CA GLN A 321 -9.13 16.01 13.22
C GLN A 321 -9.50 14.53 13.10
N GLY A 322 -9.85 14.13 11.87
CA GLY A 322 -10.55 12.87 11.64
C GLY A 322 -9.75 11.65 12.07
N ASP A 323 -10.31 10.48 12.00
CA ASP A 323 -9.93 9.07 12.25
C ASP A 323 -8.42 8.71 12.45
N SER A 324 -7.53 9.67 12.56
CA SER A 324 -6.12 9.53 12.91
C SER A 324 -5.95 9.87 14.39
N ILE A 325 -5.63 8.86 15.18
CA ILE A 325 -5.22 9.03 16.56
C ILE A 325 -3.72 9.31 16.55
N ILE A 326 -3.30 10.45 17.08
CA ILE A 326 -1.89 10.76 17.28
C ILE A 326 -1.45 10.03 18.53
N ASN A 327 -0.42 9.20 18.43
CA ASN A 327 0.21 8.61 19.61
C ASN A 327 1.20 9.63 20.17
N THR A 328 0.87 10.22 21.31
CA THR A 328 1.70 11.22 22.01
C THR A 328 2.59 10.61 23.10
N ASP A 329 2.53 9.28 23.32
CA ASP A 329 3.29 8.59 24.38
C ASP A 329 4.67 8.13 23.92
#